data_fcd8f483f2bc4b892ed81a47d999925c
#
_entry.id   fcd8f483f2bc4b892ed81a47d999925c
#
_cell.length_a   1.000
_cell.length_b   1.000
_cell.length_c   1.000
_cell.angle_alpha   90.00
_cell.angle_beta   90.00
_cell.angle_gamma   90.00
#
_symmetry.space_group_name_H-M   'P 1'
#
loop_
_entity.id
_entity.type
_entity.pdbx_description
1 polymer ?
#
loop_
_entity_poly.entity_id
_entity_poly.type
_entity_poly.pdbx_seq_one_letter_code
_entity_poly.pdbx_strand_id
1 'polypeptide(L)'
;MAISFFYYSFINMGWKTVVIGTECTVSLTLNRMKITIGNEYQNIPLCDLDTVIFSHDRITMTIPMLSKLVENNINVIICDSKNDPIGIFQPFNNHSLVFKQLNKQINWKITRKKKLWKFIIEQKIQSEIDVLDLIYEDCDELE
;
A
#
# COMPACT_ATOMS: atom_id res chain seq x y z
N MET A 1 9.41 -22.32 3.22
CA MET A 1 9.08 -21.38 2.13
C MET A 1 8.74 -20.06 2.79
N ALA A 2 9.65 -19.09 2.75
CA ALA A 2 9.46 -17.85 3.47
C ALA A 2 8.32 -17.04 2.84
N ILE A 3 7.36 -16.60 3.65
CA ILE A 3 6.28 -15.72 3.24
C ILE A 3 6.96 -14.36 3.00
N SER A 4 7.25 -14.05 1.72
CA SER A 4 7.85 -12.77 1.34
C SER A 4 6.78 -11.69 1.39
N PHE A 5 6.59 -11.10 2.58
CA PHE A 5 5.85 -9.87 2.71
C PHE A 5 6.83 -8.72 2.51
N PHE A 6 6.73 -8.01 1.41
CA PHE A 6 7.41 -6.73 1.28
C PHE A 6 6.73 -5.71 2.19
N TYR A 7 7.25 -5.58 3.41
CA TYR A 7 6.89 -4.48 4.29
C TYR A 7 7.68 -3.24 3.88
N TYR A 8 7.07 -2.34 3.14
CA TYR A 8 7.58 -0.98 3.07
C TYR A 8 7.12 -0.23 4.32
N SER A 9 7.93 -0.29 5.37
CA SER A 9 7.79 0.61 6.51
C SER A 9 8.44 1.94 6.15
N PHE A 10 7.63 2.95 5.84
CA PHE A 10 8.09 4.32 5.92
C PHE A 10 8.36 4.65 7.39
N ILE A 11 9.62 4.94 7.67
CA ILE A 11 10.20 5.24 8.98
C ILE A 11 9.40 6.37 9.67
N ASN A 12 8.98 6.12 10.91
CA ASN A 12 8.55 7.06 11.95
C ASN A 12 7.11 7.57 12.06
N MET A 13 6.14 7.03 11.35
CA MET A 13 4.73 7.19 11.79
C MET A 13 4.01 5.88 11.52
N GLY A 14 3.52 5.17 12.51
CA GLY A 14 2.97 3.81 12.58
C GLY A 14 1.98 3.33 11.49
N TRP A 15 2.12 3.75 10.27
CA TRP A 15 1.26 3.52 9.12
C TRP A 15 1.96 2.61 8.13
N LYS A 16 1.45 1.39 8.04
CA LYS A 16 2.05 0.33 7.21
C LYS A 16 1.28 0.16 5.92
N THR A 17 2.02 0.05 4.82
CA THR A 17 1.50 -0.48 3.55
C THR A 17 1.78 -1.97 3.51
N VAL A 18 0.75 -2.77 3.27
CA VAL A 18 0.86 -4.23 3.12
C VAL A 18 0.57 -4.61 1.69
N VAL A 19 1.52 -5.29 1.06
CA VAL A 19 1.36 -5.85 -0.30
C VAL A 19 1.15 -7.35 -0.18
N ILE A 20 0.06 -7.86 -0.77
CA ILE A 20 -0.28 -9.27 -0.79
C ILE A 20 -0.18 -9.76 -2.23
N GLY A 21 0.92 -10.45 -2.53
CA GLY A 21 1.28 -10.95 -3.86
C GLY A 21 1.20 -12.47 -4.01
N THR A 22 0.45 -13.16 -3.16
CA THR A 22 0.30 -14.62 -3.20
C THR A 22 -1.14 -15.05 -2.96
N GLU A 23 -1.47 -16.26 -3.41
CA GLU A 23 -2.77 -16.87 -3.14
C GLU A 23 -3.02 -16.98 -1.63
N CYS A 24 -4.10 -16.37 -1.15
CA CYS A 24 -4.45 -16.38 0.27
C CYS A 24 -5.93 -16.09 0.51
N THR A 25 -6.36 -16.31 1.76
CA THR A 25 -7.66 -15.87 2.26
C THR A 25 -7.48 -14.76 3.28
N VAL A 26 -8.17 -13.64 3.06
CA VAL A 26 -8.15 -12.48 3.97
C VAL A 26 -9.48 -12.34 4.68
N SER A 27 -9.46 -12.35 6.00
CA SER A 27 -10.65 -12.30 6.84
C SER A 27 -10.49 -11.37 8.04
N LEU A 28 -11.61 -10.96 8.64
CA LEU A 28 -11.61 -10.13 9.83
C LEU A 28 -11.65 -11.00 11.09
N THR A 29 -10.75 -10.75 12.04
CA THR A 29 -10.72 -11.40 13.35
C THR A 29 -10.35 -10.39 14.43
N LEU A 30 -11.23 -10.13 15.40
CA LEU A 30 -10.94 -9.25 16.54
C LEU A 30 -10.29 -7.90 16.14
N ASN A 31 -10.88 -7.20 15.18
CA ASN A 31 -10.37 -5.92 14.64
C ASN A 31 -8.93 -6.02 14.06
N ARG A 32 -8.58 -7.20 13.54
CA ARG A 32 -7.31 -7.48 12.86
C ARG A 32 -7.58 -8.07 11.49
N MET A 33 -6.76 -7.72 10.52
CA MET A 33 -6.72 -8.40 9.23
C MET A 33 -5.98 -9.72 9.41
N LYS A 34 -6.70 -10.85 9.25
CA LYS A 34 -6.12 -12.19 9.26
C LYS A 34 -5.87 -12.62 7.81
N ILE A 35 -4.61 -12.86 7.48
CA ILE A 35 -4.17 -13.42 6.19
C ILE A 35 -3.84 -14.88 6.43
N THR A 36 -4.45 -15.79 5.66
CA THR A 36 -4.25 -17.25 5.77
C THR A 36 -3.69 -17.78 4.47
N ILE A 37 -2.54 -18.47 4.52
CA ILE A 37 -1.87 -19.11 3.39
C ILE A 37 -1.68 -20.57 3.76
N GLY A 38 -2.43 -21.47 3.13
CA GLY A 38 -2.44 -22.88 3.49
C GLY A 38 -2.83 -23.10 4.96
N ASN A 39 -1.92 -23.62 5.77
CA ASN A 39 -2.13 -23.85 7.21
C ASN A 39 -1.55 -22.75 8.12
N GLU A 40 -0.86 -21.77 7.55
CA GLU A 40 -0.28 -20.66 8.29
C GLU A 40 -1.18 -19.44 8.25
N TYR A 41 -1.12 -18.61 9.29
CA TYR A 41 -1.84 -17.36 9.31
C TYR A 41 -1.05 -16.24 9.98
N GLN A 42 -1.31 -15.02 9.55
CA GLN A 42 -0.81 -13.82 10.17
C GLN A 42 -1.95 -12.86 10.51
N ASN A 43 -1.83 -12.18 11.65
CA ASN A 43 -2.79 -11.18 12.09
C ASN A 43 -2.14 -9.80 12.16
N ILE A 44 -2.71 -8.83 11.43
CA ILE A 44 -2.22 -7.44 11.39
C ILE A 44 -3.30 -6.54 12.00
N PRO A 45 -2.98 -5.77 13.06
CA PRO A 45 -3.92 -4.80 13.61
C PRO A 45 -4.33 -3.77 12.58
N LEU A 46 -5.63 -3.45 12.49
CA LEU A 46 -6.10 -2.46 11.52
C LEU A 46 -5.60 -1.05 11.81
N CYS A 47 -5.34 -0.72 13.08
CA CYS A 47 -4.79 0.58 13.47
C CYS A 47 -3.37 0.83 12.95
N ASP A 48 -2.65 -0.21 12.55
CA ASP A 48 -1.29 -0.12 12.00
C ASP A 48 -1.28 0.05 10.48
N LEU A 49 -2.45 -0.11 9.82
CA LEU A 49 -2.57 -0.11 8.38
C LEU A 49 -2.99 1.25 7.84
N ASP A 50 -2.36 1.68 6.75
CA ASP A 50 -2.75 2.81 5.91
C ASP A 50 -3.26 2.34 4.55
N THR A 51 -2.55 1.40 3.95
CA THR A 51 -2.84 0.92 2.61
C THR A 51 -2.65 -0.59 2.52
N VAL A 52 -3.56 -1.26 1.84
CA VAL A 52 -3.43 -2.69 1.47
C VAL A 52 -3.49 -2.81 -0.04
N ILE A 53 -2.51 -3.48 -0.63
CA ILE A 53 -2.40 -3.69 -2.07
C ILE A 53 -2.56 -5.19 -2.34
N PHE A 54 -3.56 -5.53 -3.15
CA PHE A 54 -3.81 -6.89 -3.61
C PHE A 54 -3.29 -7.06 -5.03
N SER A 55 -2.17 -7.78 -5.18
CA SER A 55 -1.48 -7.98 -6.45
C SER A 55 -1.47 -9.43 -6.94
N HIS A 56 -2.46 -10.22 -6.51
CA HIS A 56 -2.63 -11.60 -6.96
C HIS A 56 -4.10 -11.90 -7.26
N ASP A 57 -4.37 -12.64 -8.32
CA ASP A 57 -5.73 -12.93 -8.83
C ASP A 57 -6.52 -13.95 -7.99
N ARG A 58 -5.83 -14.76 -7.17
CA ARG A 58 -6.45 -15.79 -6.32
C ARG A 58 -6.55 -15.38 -4.85
N ILE A 59 -6.72 -14.09 -4.59
CA ILE A 59 -6.99 -13.63 -3.24
C ILE A 59 -8.49 -13.66 -2.97
N THR A 60 -8.89 -14.37 -1.92
CA THR A 60 -10.28 -14.40 -1.45
C THR A 60 -10.42 -13.51 -0.22
N MET A 61 -11.38 -12.58 -0.26
CA MET A 61 -11.66 -11.69 0.86
C MET A 61 -13.15 -11.70 1.20
N THR A 62 -13.46 -11.63 2.51
CA THR A 62 -14.84 -11.51 2.97
C THR A 62 -15.32 -10.05 2.91
N ILE A 63 -16.58 -9.84 2.56
CA ILE A 63 -17.19 -8.48 2.54
C ILE A 63 -17.05 -7.76 3.90
N PRO A 64 -17.27 -8.41 5.07
CA PRO A 64 -17.02 -7.74 6.36
C PRO A 64 -15.58 -7.24 6.53
N MET A 65 -14.59 -7.96 5.98
CA MET A 65 -13.20 -7.49 6.00
C MET A 65 -13.01 -6.24 5.14
N LEU A 66 -13.51 -6.25 3.90
CA LEU A 66 -13.45 -5.10 3.01
C LEU A 66 -14.13 -3.87 3.62
N SER A 67 -15.35 -4.05 4.15
CA SER A 67 -16.09 -2.99 4.83
C SER A 67 -15.27 -2.38 5.98
N LYS A 68 -14.63 -3.25 6.76
CA LYS A 68 -13.84 -2.80 7.91
C LYS A 68 -12.57 -2.05 7.53
N LEU A 69 -11.91 -2.42 6.45
CA LEU A 69 -10.79 -1.65 5.88
C LEU A 69 -11.24 -0.25 5.50
N VAL A 70 -12.32 -0.15 4.74
CA VAL A 70 -12.88 1.13 4.27
C VAL A 70 -13.37 2.00 5.43
N GLU A 71 -14.07 1.44 6.44
CA GLU A 71 -14.51 2.14 7.64
C GLU A 71 -13.35 2.76 8.44
N ASN A 72 -12.19 2.09 8.45
CA ASN A 72 -10.99 2.59 9.12
C ASN A 72 -10.14 3.53 8.25
N ASN A 73 -10.66 3.96 7.09
CA ASN A 73 -9.97 4.82 6.11
C ASN A 73 -8.67 4.19 5.57
N ILE A 74 -8.59 2.86 5.53
CA ILE A 74 -7.48 2.13 4.95
C ILE A 74 -7.72 2.07 3.43
N ASN A 75 -6.75 2.53 2.64
CA ASN A 75 -6.83 2.46 1.20
C ASN A 75 -6.69 1.02 0.74
N VAL A 76 -7.56 0.57 -0.14
CA VAL A 76 -7.48 -0.78 -0.72
C VAL A 76 -7.26 -0.64 -2.22
N ILE A 77 -6.11 -1.11 -2.68
CA ILE A 77 -5.70 -1.07 -4.09
C ILE A 77 -5.75 -2.49 -4.66
N ILE A 78 -6.34 -2.64 -5.82
CA ILE A 78 -6.37 -3.90 -6.57
C ILE A 78 -5.52 -3.73 -7.81
N CYS A 79 -4.64 -4.72 -8.06
CA CYS A 79 -3.81 -4.79 -9.24
C CYS A 79 -4.28 -5.90 -10.19
N ASP A 80 -3.89 -5.81 -11.44
CA ASP A 80 -4.06 -6.87 -12.44
C ASP A 80 -2.93 -7.92 -12.35
N SER A 81 -2.95 -8.88 -13.28
CA SER A 81 -1.94 -9.94 -13.38
C SER A 81 -0.52 -9.45 -13.71
N LYS A 82 -0.36 -8.19 -14.10
CA LYS A 82 0.93 -7.53 -14.35
C LYS A 82 1.39 -6.67 -13.18
N ASN A 83 0.65 -6.69 -12.08
CA ASN A 83 0.80 -5.82 -10.92
C ASN A 83 0.51 -4.34 -11.19
N ASP A 84 -0.20 -4.01 -12.29
CA ASP A 84 -0.64 -2.65 -12.55
C ASP A 84 -1.90 -2.34 -11.72
N PRO A 85 -1.96 -1.21 -10.99
CA PRO A 85 -3.14 -0.83 -10.22
C PRO A 85 -4.33 -0.54 -11.15
N ILE A 86 -5.44 -1.27 -10.98
CA ILE A 86 -6.66 -1.14 -11.79
C ILE A 86 -7.83 -0.53 -11.03
N GLY A 87 -7.78 -0.52 -9.70
CA GLY A 87 -8.86 0.01 -8.88
C GLY A 87 -8.46 0.34 -7.46
N ILE A 88 -9.26 1.22 -6.86
CA ILE A 88 -9.11 1.61 -5.46
C ILE A 88 -10.48 1.63 -4.77
N PHE A 89 -10.55 1.06 -3.56
CA PHE A 89 -11.71 1.23 -2.67
C PHE A 89 -11.42 2.31 -1.65
N GLN A 90 -12.30 3.27 -1.56
CA GLN A 90 -12.23 4.38 -0.61
C GLN A 90 -13.58 4.59 0.08
N PRO A 91 -13.61 5.15 1.29
CA PRO A 91 -14.85 5.49 1.96
C PRO A 91 -15.68 6.47 1.11
N PHE A 92 -16.98 6.21 1.01
CA PHE A 92 -17.90 7.10 0.28
C PHE A 92 -18.00 8.49 0.94
N ASN A 93 -17.97 8.51 2.28
CA ASN A 93 -17.98 9.73 3.09
C ASN A 93 -16.57 10.11 3.52
N ASN A 94 -15.72 10.48 2.58
CA ASN A 94 -14.42 11.03 2.91
C ASN A 94 -14.58 12.47 3.44
N HIS A 95 -13.75 12.87 4.38
CA HIS A 95 -13.74 14.15 5.09
C HIS A 95 -14.25 15.32 4.24
N SER A 96 -15.10 16.18 4.81
CA SER A 96 -15.59 17.44 4.20
C SER A 96 -14.46 18.33 3.67
N LEU A 97 -13.23 18.10 4.13
CA LEU A 97 -12.01 18.81 3.69
C LEU A 97 -11.47 18.33 2.34
N VAL A 98 -11.81 17.12 1.87
CA VAL A 98 -11.28 16.55 0.61
C VAL A 98 -11.67 17.43 -0.57
N PHE A 99 -12.94 17.84 -0.65
CA PHE A 99 -13.40 18.73 -1.71
C PHE A 99 -12.63 20.08 -1.68
N LYS A 100 -12.43 20.64 -0.49
CA LYS A 100 -11.69 21.88 -0.31
C LYS A 100 -10.21 21.74 -0.72
N GLN A 101 -9.60 20.62 -0.43
CA GLN A 101 -8.22 20.32 -0.82
C GLN A 101 -8.10 20.10 -2.33
N LEU A 102 -8.98 19.31 -2.93
CA LEU A 102 -9.05 19.09 -4.38
C LEU A 102 -9.21 20.41 -5.14
N ASN A 103 -10.14 21.24 -4.70
CA ASN A 103 -10.35 22.55 -5.31
C ASN A 103 -9.11 23.46 -5.23
N LYS A 104 -8.38 23.41 -4.10
CA LYS A 104 -7.10 24.10 -3.98
C LYS A 104 -6.05 23.55 -4.96
N GLN A 105 -5.95 22.21 -5.10
CA GLN A 105 -4.98 21.55 -5.97
C GLN A 105 -5.23 21.86 -7.45
N ILE A 106 -6.50 21.79 -7.88
CA ILE A 106 -6.90 22.12 -9.26
C ILE A 106 -6.46 23.56 -9.61
N ASN A 107 -6.66 24.48 -8.68
CA ASN A 107 -6.36 25.91 -8.87
C ASN A 107 -4.89 26.29 -8.59
N TRP A 108 -3.99 25.34 -8.37
CA TRP A 108 -2.58 25.66 -8.22
C TRP A 108 -1.99 26.26 -9.50
N LYS A 109 -1.20 27.32 -9.32
CA LYS A 109 -0.42 27.91 -10.42
C LYS A 109 0.50 26.85 -11.04
N ILE A 110 0.71 26.94 -12.35
CA ILE A 110 1.53 25.99 -13.10
C ILE A 110 2.96 25.86 -12.56
N THR A 111 3.51 26.97 -12.05
CA THR A 111 4.83 26.98 -11.40
C THR A 111 4.90 26.08 -10.17
N ARG A 112 3.81 26.04 -9.36
CA ARG A 112 3.73 25.16 -8.19
C ARG A 112 3.61 23.70 -8.60
N LYS A 113 2.78 23.39 -9.60
CA LYS A 113 2.64 22.04 -10.16
C LYS A 113 3.98 21.52 -10.69
N LYS A 114 4.73 22.36 -11.44
CA LYS A 114 6.07 22.00 -11.95
C LYS A 114 7.08 21.74 -10.84
N LYS A 115 7.10 22.56 -9.77
CA LYS A 115 8.00 22.35 -8.62
C LYS A 115 7.70 21.04 -7.89
N LEU A 116 6.41 20.75 -7.66
CA LEU A 116 6.00 19.51 -7.02
C LEU A 116 6.35 18.29 -7.89
N TRP A 117 6.09 18.39 -9.20
CA TRP A 117 6.44 17.33 -10.14
C TRP A 117 7.93 17.04 -10.15
N LYS A 118 8.76 18.08 -10.21
CA LYS A 118 10.22 17.93 -10.11
C LYS A 118 10.62 17.21 -8.85
N PHE A 119 10.08 17.61 -7.69
CA PHE A 119 10.36 16.97 -6.42
C PHE A 119 9.98 15.47 -6.42
N ILE A 120 8.80 15.11 -6.96
CA ILE A 120 8.36 13.71 -7.06
C ILE A 120 9.33 12.88 -7.90
N ILE A 121 9.76 13.41 -9.05
CA ILE A 121 10.72 12.72 -9.92
C ILE A 121 12.08 12.56 -9.23
N GLU A 122 12.56 13.59 -8.55
CA GLU A 122 13.83 13.51 -7.79
C GLU A 122 13.76 12.44 -6.71
N GLN A 123 12.65 12.36 -5.94
CA GLN A 123 12.45 11.33 -4.93
C GLN A 123 12.37 9.92 -5.54
N LYS A 124 11.71 9.79 -6.68
CA LYS A 124 11.63 8.50 -7.39
C LYS A 124 13.01 8.01 -7.82
N ILE A 125 13.80 8.88 -8.46
CA ILE A 125 15.16 8.55 -8.88
C ILE A 125 16.03 8.17 -7.67
N GLN A 126 15.95 8.93 -6.58
CA GLN A 126 16.69 8.62 -5.36
C GLN A 126 16.31 7.24 -4.81
N SER A 127 15.03 6.92 -4.77
CA SER A 127 14.55 5.60 -4.32
C SER A 127 15.05 4.45 -5.20
N GLU A 128 15.17 4.68 -6.52
CA GLU A 128 15.73 3.69 -7.45
C GLU A 128 17.24 3.51 -7.22
N ILE A 129 17.98 4.59 -6.93
CA ILE A 129 19.40 4.53 -6.58
C ILE A 129 19.59 3.75 -5.27
N ASP A 130 18.84 4.08 -4.23
CA ASP A 130 18.91 3.40 -2.93
C ASP A 130 18.69 1.88 -3.05
N VAL A 131 17.79 1.45 -3.94
CA VAL A 131 17.56 0.01 -4.22
C VAL A 131 18.74 -0.63 -4.94
N LEU A 132 19.34 0.08 -5.91
CA LEU A 132 20.51 -0.42 -6.63
C LEU A 132 21.71 -0.57 -5.69
N ASP A 133 21.94 0.40 -4.82
CA ASP A 133 23.02 0.35 -3.84
C ASP A 133 22.88 -0.87 -2.92
N LEU A 134 21.67 -1.16 -2.42
CA LEU A 134 21.40 -2.37 -1.63
C LEU A 134 21.71 -3.67 -2.38
N ILE A 135 21.38 -3.73 -3.68
CA ILE A 135 21.66 -4.93 -4.50
C ILE A 135 23.15 -5.10 -4.74
N TYR A 136 23.90 -4.02 -4.92
CA TYR A 136 25.34 -4.08 -5.10
C TYR A 136 26.10 -4.44 -3.82
N GLU A 137 25.66 -3.94 -2.66
CA GLU A 137 26.22 -4.32 -1.37
C GLU A 137 26.04 -5.82 -1.07
N ASP A 138 24.88 -6.40 -1.38
CA ASP A 138 24.62 -7.84 -1.24
C ASP A 138 25.50 -8.71 -2.18
N CYS A 139 25.93 -8.18 -3.31
CA CYS A 139 26.79 -8.92 -4.25
C CYS A 139 28.26 -8.95 -3.80
N ASP A 140 28.74 -7.92 -3.12
CA ASP A 140 30.12 -7.84 -2.62
C ASP A 140 30.36 -8.74 -1.39
N GLU A 141 29.31 -9.15 -0.66
CA GLU A 141 29.40 -10.12 0.44
C GLU A 141 29.47 -11.60 -0.01
N LEU A 142 29.31 -11.89 -1.31
CA LEU A 142 29.30 -13.24 -1.89
C LEU A 142 30.61 -13.60 -2.62
N GLU A 143 31.61 -12.75 -2.69
CA GLU A 143 32.97 -13.02 -3.16
C GLU A 143 33.93 -13.27 -1.99
#